data_7bd6afb35152cfe619e63c1549351d28
#
_entry.id   7bd6afb35152cfe619e63c1549351d28
#
_cell.length_a   1.000
_cell.length_b   1.000
_cell.length_c   1.000
_cell.angle_alpha   90.00
_cell.angle_beta   90.00
_cell.angle_gamma   90.00
#
_symmetry.space_group_name_H-M   'P 1'
#
loop_
_entity.id
_entity.type
_entity.pdbx_description
1 polymer ?
#
loop_
_entity_poly.entity_id
_entity_poly.type
_entity_poly.pdbx_seq_one_letter_code
_entity_poly.pdbx_strand_id
1 'polypeptide(L)'
;MGDALSIILLLFFGGVILYIYSVFSKETWKKNDTEYLRDERDEYSKLLYDERWKEKRRKIISRDRCRCTWCGSDSNLQVHHKYYEKFPNNDFVDPWDYPDECLVTLCENCHKKAHEKYRNRVYHRRFGKYYE
;
A
#
# COMPACT_ATOMS: atom_id res chain seq x y z
N MET A 1 -51.31 31.58 -8.59
CA MET A 1 -51.27 30.22 -8.00
C MET A 1 -50.26 29.29 -8.71
N GLY A 2 -49.36 29.84 -9.53
CA GLY A 2 -48.34 29.03 -10.26
C GLY A 2 -47.02 28.80 -9.51
N ASP A 3 -46.73 29.57 -8.49
CA ASP A 3 -45.36 29.72 -7.98
C ASP A 3 -44.91 28.61 -7.00
N ALA A 4 -45.84 28.09 -6.20
CA ALA A 4 -45.51 27.07 -5.19
C ALA A 4 -45.14 25.73 -5.82
N LEU A 5 -45.84 25.32 -6.87
CA LEU A 5 -45.55 24.07 -7.58
C LEU A 5 -44.19 24.12 -8.34
N SER A 6 -43.86 25.27 -8.91
CA SER A 6 -42.59 25.51 -9.59
C SER A 6 -41.43 25.49 -8.60
N ILE A 7 -41.59 26.06 -7.41
CA ILE A 7 -40.55 26.04 -6.35
C ILE A 7 -40.34 24.62 -5.83
N ILE A 8 -41.39 23.84 -5.61
CA ILE A 8 -41.29 22.45 -5.16
C ILE A 8 -40.56 21.57 -6.21
N LEU A 9 -40.89 21.75 -7.49
CA LEU A 9 -40.21 21.06 -8.57
C LEU A 9 -38.73 21.42 -8.64
N LEU A 10 -38.37 22.70 -8.53
CA LEU A 10 -36.94 23.14 -8.51
C LEU A 10 -36.17 22.58 -7.32
N LEU A 11 -36.77 22.55 -6.14
CA LEU A 11 -36.12 21.94 -4.95
C LEU A 11 -35.97 20.43 -5.09
N PHE A 12 -36.98 19.75 -5.66
CA PHE A 12 -36.91 18.31 -5.90
C PHE A 12 -35.84 17.95 -6.93
N PHE A 13 -35.82 18.62 -8.10
CA PHE A 13 -34.82 18.39 -9.14
C PHE A 13 -33.42 18.81 -8.68
N GLY A 14 -33.29 19.92 -7.94
CA GLY A 14 -32.04 20.36 -7.34
C GLY A 14 -31.49 19.32 -6.35
N GLY A 15 -32.37 18.79 -5.49
CA GLY A 15 -31.98 17.72 -4.55
C GLY A 15 -31.53 16.43 -5.24
N VAL A 16 -32.22 16.01 -6.31
CA VAL A 16 -31.87 14.86 -7.11
C VAL A 16 -30.50 15.06 -7.81
N ILE A 17 -30.28 16.24 -8.38
CA ILE A 17 -29.00 16.59 -9.03
C ILE A 17 -27.85 16.55 -8.04
N LEU A 18 -28.03 17.16 -6.85
CA LEU A 18 -27.02 17.14 -5.78
C LEU A 18 -26.73 15.72 -5.29
N TYR A 19 -27.77 14.90 -5.15
CA TYR A 19 -27.61 13.50 -4.78
C TYR A 19 -26.82 12.71 -5.83
N ILE A 20 -27.19 12.83 -7.11
CA ILE A 20 -26.46 12.18 -8.22
C ILE A 20 -25.00 12.65 -8.26
N TYR A 21 -24.76 13.97 -8.11
CA TYR A 21 -23.41 14.53 -8.06
C TYR A 21 -22.61 13.98 -6.87
N SER A 22 -23.22 13.84 -5.70
CA SER A 22 -22.56 13.29 -4.51
C SER A 22 -22.17 11.82 -4.67
N VAL A 23 -23.04 11.02 -5.30
CA VAL A 23 -22.76 9.60 -5.59
C VAL A 23 -21.66 9.48 -6.65
N PHE A 24 -21.79 10.22 -7.74
CA PHE A 24 -20.80 10.21 -8.83
C PHE A 24 -19.42 10.69 -8.37
N SER A 25 -19.36 11.75 -7.58
CA SER A 25 -18.10 12.25 -7.03
C SER A 25 -17.42 11.22 -6.12
N LYS A 26 -18.18 10.53 -5.26
CA LYS A 26 -17.61 9.48 -4.39
C LYS A 26 -17.04 8.31 -5.19
N GLU A 27 -17.67 7.91 -6.28
CA GLU A 27 -17.19 6.83 -7.13
C GLU A 27 -15.93 7.24 -7.92
N THR A 28 -15.88 8.47 -8.41
CA THR A 28 -14.69 9.00 -9.12
C THR A 28 -13.50 9.15 -8.19
N TRP A 29 -13.68 9.66 -6.97
CA TRP A 29 -12.63 9.74 -5.95
C TRP A 29 -12.08 8.36 -5.63
N LYS A 30 -12.95 7.39 -5.35
CA LYS A 30 -12.52 6.02 -5.03
C LYS A 30 -11.77 5.34 -6.18
N LYS A 31 -12.16 5.60 -7.44
CA LYS A 31 -11.47 5.06 -8.61
C LYS A 31 -10.08 5.66 -8.78
N ASN A 32 -9.95 6.98 -8.60
CA ASN A 32 -8.67 7.67 -8.69
C ASN A 32 -7.69 7.22 -7.60
N ASP A 33 -8.17 7.06 -6.36
CA ASP A 33 -7.33 6.55 -5.26
C ASP A 33 -6.84 5.13 -5.53
N THR A 34 -7.69 4.25 -6.07
CA THR A 34 -7.29 2.88 -6.38
C THR A 34 -6.31 2.80 -7.54
N GLU A 35 -6.43 3.65 -8.54
CA GLU A 35 -5.53 3.75 -9.68
C GLU A 35 -4.16 4.30 -9.25
N TYR A 36 -4.16 5.38 -8.47
CA TYR A 36 -2.95 5.95 -7.86
C TYR A 36 -2.18 4.93 -7.02
N LEU A 37 -2.85 4.20 -6.12
CA LEU A 37 -2.24 3.16 -5.30
C LEU A 37 -1.73 1.96 -6.10
N ARG A 38 -2.30 1.72 -7.28
CA ARG A 38 -1.82 0.69 -8.20
C ARG A 38 -0.53 1.13 -8.86
N ASP A 39 -0.47 2.36 -9.36
CA ASP A 39 0.72 2.92 -10.01
C ASP A 39 1.91 2.98 -9.05
N GLU A 40 1.73 3.46 -7.82
CA GLU A 40 2.78 3.45 -6.79
C GLU A 40 3.31 2.03 -6.51
N ARG A 41 2.42 1.04 -6.46
CA ARG A 41 2.80 -0.35 -6.23
C ARG A 41 3.55 -0.95 -7.41
N ASP A 42 3.14 -0.61 -8.62
CA ASP A 42 3.77 -1.08 -9.85
C ASP A 42 5.17 -0.45 -10.01
N GLU A 43 5.34 0.81 -9.67
CA GLU A 43 6.66 1.45 -9.64
C GLU A 43 7.58 0.84 -8.58
N TYR A 44 7.10 0.67 -7.35
CA TYR A 44 7.88 0.01 -6.30
C TYR A 44 8.24 -1.43 -6.68
N SER A 45 7.36 -2.16 -7.34
CA SER A 45 7.60 -3.53 -7.78
C SER A 45 8.75 -3.63 -8.79
N LYS A 46 8.95 -2.62 -9.63
CA LYS A 46 10.09 -2.56 -10.58
C LYS A 46 11.43 -2.51 -9.86
N LEU A 47 11.49 -1.85 -8.70
CA LEU A 47 12.70 -1.76 -7.89
C LEU A 47 13.14 -3.13 -7.34
N LEU A 48 12.22 -4.08 -7.20
CA LEU A 48 12.55 -5.44 -6.74
C LEU A 48 13.34 -6.26 -7.76
N TYR A 49 13.46 -5.78 -9.01
CA TYR A 49 14.32 -6.37 -10.05
C TYR A 49 15.71 -5.74 -10.12
N ASP A 50 15.97 -4.65 -9.37
CA ASP A 50 17.27 -3.98 -9.32
C ASP A 50 18.34 -4.87 -8.69
N GLU A 51 19.59 -4.79 -9.19
CA GLU A 51 20.71 -5.59 -8.66
C GLU A 51 21.01 -5.28 -7.19
N ARG A 52 20.82 -4.02 -6.75
CA ARG A 52 20.98 -3.60 -5.35
C ARG A 52 20.03 -4.37 -4.42
N TRP A 53 18.77 -4.55 -4.84
CA TRP A 53 17.83 -5.38 -4.10
C TRP A 53 18.20 -6.86 -4.12
N LYS A 54 18.62 -7.38 -5.26
CA LYS A 54 19.05 -8.79 -5.37
C LYS A 54 20.24 -9.09 -4.47
N GLU A 55 21.20 -8.17 -4.39
CA GLU A 55 22.35 -8.29 -3.49
C GLU A 55 21.91 -8.23 -2.02
N LYS A 56 21.09 -7.22 -1.65
CA LYS A 56 20.50 -7.09 -0.31
C LYS A 56 19.76 -8.37 0.09
N ARG A 57 18.94 -8.88 -0.82
CA ARG A 57 18.18 -10.12 -0.62
C ARG A 57 19.12 -11.32 -0.35
N ARG A 58 20.17 -11.49 -1.14
CA ARG A 58 21.17 -12.57 -0.91
C ARG A 58 21.80 -12.47 0.46
N LYS A 59 22.20 -11.26 0.88
CA LYS A 59 22.78 -11.00 2.20
C LYS A 59 21.82 -11.40 3.33
N ILE A 60 20.55 -10.99 3.26
CA ILE A 60 19.56 -11.29 4.28
C ILE A 60 19.25 -12.78 4.37
N ILE A 61 19.09 -13.47 3.23
CA ILE A 61 18.86 -14.93 3.18
C ILE A 61 20.05 -15.67 3.81
N SER A 62 21.28 -15.26 3.50
CA SER A 62 22.50 -15.84 4.09
C SER A 62 22.57 -15.60 5.59
N ARG A 63 22.28 -14.37 6.07
CA ARG A 63 22.20 -14.04 7.50
C ARG A 63 21.24 -14.97 8.24
N ASP A 64 20.10 -15.27 7.63
CA ASP A 64 19.03 -16.10 8.20
C ASP A 64 19.25 -17.61 7.92
N ARG A 65 20.52 -18.00 7.56
CA ARG A 65 20.95 -19.39 7.34
C ARG A 65 20.16 -20.12 6.25
N CYS A 66 19.72 -19.40 5.22
CA CYS A 66 18.91 -19.93 4.12
C CYS A 66 17.65 -20.66 4.62
N ARG A 67 16.99 -20.13 5.65
CA ARG A 67 15.77 -20.70 6.24
C ARG A 67 14.75 -19.62 6.56
N CYS A 68 13.49 -20.00 6.45
CA CYS A 68 12.37 -19.20 6.94
C CYS A 68 12.50 -19.01 8.47
N THR A 69 12.54 -17.77 8.92
CA THR A 69 12.67 -17.44 10.35
C THR A 69 11.44 -17.80 11.17
N TRP A 70 10.28 -18.02 10.54
CA TRP A 70 9.04 -18.38 11.24
C TRP A 70 8.83 -19.88 11.35
N CYS A 71 9.10 -20.66 10.29
CA CYS A 71 8.79 -22.09 10.28
C CYS A 71 9.99 -22.99 9.99
N GLY A 72 11.18 -22.42 9.69
CA GLY A 72 12.39 -23.18 9.44
C GLY A 72 12.50 -23.79 8.02
N SER A 73 11.48 -23.65 7.15
CA SER A 73 11.52 -24.13 5.77
C SER A 73 12.66 -23.49 4.98
N ASP A 74 13.27 -24.24 4.08
CA ASP A 74 14.32 -23.78 3.16
C ASP A 74 13.82 -23.58 1.72
N SER A 75 12.50 -23.78 1.49
CA SER A 75 11.91 -23.72 0.16
C SER A 75 11.26 -22.37 -0.11
N ASN A 76 11.36 -21.89 -1.37
CA ASN A 76 10.71 -20.67 -1.86
C ASN A 76 10.90 -19.46 -0.93
N LEU A 77 12.16 -19.21 -0.56
CA LEU A 77 12.52 -18.13 0.35
C LEU A 77 12.39 -16.75 -0.30
N GLN A 78 11.75 -15.83 0.43
CA GLN A 78 11.57 -14.43 0.07
C GLN A 78 12.01 -13.55 1.24
N VAL A 79 12.50 -12.34 0.93
CA VAL A 79 12.80 -11.35 1.96
C VAL A 79 11.61 -10.43 2.11
N HIS A 80 11.12 -10.28 3.35
CA HIS A 80 9.97 -9.48 3.73
C HIS A 80 10.41 -8.24 4.51
N HIS A 81 9.86 -7.09 4.16
CA HIS A 81 9.98 -5.87 4.94
C HIS A 81 8.99 -5.93 6.11
N LYS A 82 9.46 -5.81 7.35
CA LYS A 82 8.60 -5.79 8.54
C LYS A 82 7.69 -4.57 8.60
N TYR A 83 8.09 -3.49 7.93
CA TYR A 83 7.30 -2.28 7.68
C TYR A 83 7.83 -1.60 6.41
N TYR A 84 7.02 -0.73 5.83
CA TYR A 84 7.42 0.15 4.74
C TYR A 84 7.60 1.57 5.27
N GLU A 85 8.47 2.33 4.66
CA GLU A 85 8.77 3.70 5.04
C GLU A 85 8.55 4.63 3.86
N LYS A 86 7.95 5.80 4.13
CA LYS A 86 7.77 6.85 3.14
C LYS A 86 8.54 8.11 3.55
N PHE A 87 9.12 8.77 2.55
CA PHE A 87 9.71 10.08 2.69
C PHE A 87 8.64 11.17 2.89
N PRO A 88 9.02 12.42 3.28
CA PRO A 88 8.09 13.53 3.41
C PRO A 88 7.32 13.89 2.13
N ASN A 89 7.87 13.60 0.95
CA ASN A 89 7.24 13.77 -0.36
C ASN A 89 6.28 12.64 -0.74
N ASN A 90 6.06 11.68 0.17
CA ASN A 90 5.21 10.51 0.04
C ASN A 90 5.76 9.34 -0.81
N ASP A 91 6.98 9.44 -1.35
CA ASP A 91 7.64 8.33 -2.06
C ASP A 91 8.07 7.24 -1.08
N PHE A 92 8.02 5.98 -1.50
CA PHE A 92 8.56 4.88 -0.71
C PHE A 92 10.10 4.92 -0.68
N VAL A 93 10.67 4.54 0.47
CA VAL A 93 12.10 4.26 0.58
C VAL A 93 12.44 3.06 -0.29
N ASP A 94 13.57 3.13 -0.97
CA ASP A 94 14.02 2.04 -1.85
C ASP A 94 14.19 0.71 -1.10
N PRO A 95 13.85 -0.44 -1.71
CA PRO A 95 13.87 -1.74 -1.02
C PRO A 95 15.19 -2.11 -0.37
N TRP A 96 16.31 -1.64 -0.93
CA TRP A 96 17.66 -1.91 -0.43
C TRP A 96 18.14 -0.95 0.66
N ASP A 97 17.48 0.21 0.86
CA ASP A 97 17.90 1.24 1.81
C ASP A 97 17.37 1.01 3.24
N TYR A 98 16.64 -0.09 3.43
CA TYR A 98 16.21 -0.48 4.76
C TYR A 98 17.38 -1.10 5.56
N PRO A 99 17.47 -0.80 6.87
CA PRO A 99 18.37 -1.53 7.77
C PRO A 99 18.11 -3.04 7.71
N ASP A 100 19.16 -3.85 7.87
CA ASP A 100 19.05 -5.31 7.79
C ASP A 100 18.05 -5.87 8.82
N GLU A 101 17.90 -5.23 9.97
CA GLU A 101 16.98 -5.61 11.05
C GLU A 101 15.51 -5.48 10.65
N CYS A 102 15.23 -4.62 9.68
CA CYS A 102 13.87 -4.41 9.15
C CYS A 102 13.46 -5.48 8.13
N LEU A 103 14.42 -6.31 7.73
CA LEU A 103 14.25 -7.37 6.73
C LEU A 103 14.30 -8.74 7.38
N VAL A 104 13.51 -9.67 6.87
CA VAL A 104 13.42 -11.03 7.40
C VAL A 104 13.18 -12.04 6.27
N THR A 105 13.85 -13.21 6.36
CA THR A 105 13.64 -14.29 5.40
C THR A 105 12.43 -15.12 5.78
N LEU A 106 11.48 -15.26 4.86
CA LEU A 106 10.26 -16.07 5.01
C LEU A 106 10.09 -16.99 3.81
N CYS A 107 9.50 -18.17 4.01
CA CYS A 107 8.99 -18.96 2.90
C CYS A 107 7.71 -18.34 2.34
N GLU A 108 7.29 -18.73 1.15
CA GLU A 108 6.11 -18.17 0.48
C GLU A 108 4.86 -18.15 1.37
N ASN A 109 4.57 -19.24 2.07
CA ASN A 109 3.39 -19.35 2.94
C ASN A 109 3.47 -18.38 4.14
N CYS A 110 4.63 -18.28 4.79
CA CYS A 110 4.84 -17.35 5.89
C CYS A 110 4.84 -15.90 5.41
N HIS A 111 5.34 -15.63 4.20
CA HIS A 111 5.34 -14.32 3.58
C HIS A 111 3.89 -13.83 3.30
N LYS A 112 3.02 -14.69 2.76
CA LYS A 112 1.58 -14.38 2.61
C LYS A 112 0.93 -14.04 3.94
N LYS A 113 1.17 -14.85 4.99
CA LYS A 113 0.66 -14.59 6.35
C LYS A 113 1.21 -13.29 6.94
N ALA A 114 2.47 -12.96 6.66
CA ALA A 114 3.07 -11.69 7.12
C ALA A 114 2.36 -10.48 6.47
N HIS A 115 2.08 -10.54 5.18
CA HIS A 115 1.31 -9.49 4.50
C HIS A 115 -0.12 -9.36 5.05
N GLU A 116 -0.80 -10.45 5.37
CA GLU A 116 -2.13 -10.41 6.00
C GLU A 116 -2.09 -9.75 7.39
N LYS A 117 -1.08 -10.12 8.19
CA LYS A 117 -0.92 -9.62 9.56
C LYS A 117 -0.46 -8.16 9.63
N TYR A 118 0.38 -7.72 8.69
CA TYR A 118 1.05 -6.43 8.71
C TYR A 118 0.67 -5.56 7.50
N ARG A 119 -0.47 -5.82 6.87
CA ARG A 119 -0.90 -5.28 5.57
C ARG A 119 -0.74 -3.77 5.42
N ASN A 120 -0.79 -3.00 6.49
CA ASN A 120 -0.88 -1.55 6.45
C ASN A 120 0.18 -0.85 7.31
N ARG A 121 1.27 -1.51 7.69
CA ARG A 121 2.31 -0.85 8.50
C ARG A 121 3.23 -0.02 7.62
N VAL A 122 2.84 1.24 7.40
CA VAL A 122 3.67 2.24 6.73
C VAL A 122 4.10 3.29 7.75
N TYR A 123 5.40 3.50 7.86
CA TYR A 123 5.98 4.56 8.69
C TYR A 123 6.23 5.80 7.82
N HIS A 124 5.65 6.92 8.21
CA HIS A 124 5.90 8.20 7.56
C HIS A 124 6.93 9.02 8.34
N ARG A 125 8.08 9.27 7.75
CA ARG A 125 9.16 10.10 8.34
C ARG A 125 8.69 11.51 8.72
N ARG A 126 7.78 12.09 7.93
CA ARG A 126 7.24 13.43 8.18
C ARG A 126 6.48 13.53 9.51
N PHE A 127 5.82 12.47 9.94
CA PHE A 127 4.93 12.49 11.10
C PHE A 127 5.46 11.68 12.28
N GLY A 128 6.56 10.95 12.11
CA GLY A 128 7.12 10.09 13.14
C GLY A 128 6.17 8.99 13.65
N LYS A 129 5.20 8.56 12.82
CA LYS A 129 4.13 7.63 13.19
C LYS A 129 3.98 6.51 12.17
N TYR A 130 3.53 5.34 12.67
CA TYR A 130 2.98 4.28 11.83
C TYR A 130 1.51 4.58 11.53
N TYR A 131 1.11 4.38 10.29
CA TYR A 131 -0.30 4.41 9.86
C TYR A 131 -0.73 2.98 9.54
N GLU A 132 -1.86 2.59 10.10
CA GLU A 132 -2.54 1.31 9.87
C GLU A 132 -3.62 1.46 8.79
#